data_e32772cde93bdbcb36864a890aed2a50
#
_entry.id   e32772cde93bdbcb36864a890aed2a50
#
_cell.length_a   1.000
_cell.length_b   1.000
_cell.length_c   1.000
_cell.angle_alpha   90.00
_cell.angle_beta   90.00
_cell.angle_gamma   90.00
#
_symmetry.space_group_name_H-M   'P 1'
#
loop_
_entity.id
_entity.type
_entity.pdbx_description
1 polymer ?
#
loop_
_entity_poly.entity_id
_entity_poly.type
_entity_poly.pdbx_seq_one_letter_code
_entity_poly.pdbx_strand_id
1 'polypeptide(L)'
;MSEPVVPAAVRDLLAGLRAFAIPMRTRFRGITVREGALIQGPAGWGEFAPFAGYGPRECARWLACAIEAATTGWPPPVRASIPVNVTVPAVGPAQAHAIVSGSGCRTAKVKVAQAGQADADDIARVEAVRDALGPAGRIRVDANGGWDVPHAGRMLRRLAPFGLEYAEQPCATLAELAELRRAVDVPLAADESVRRADDPLRVRAAGAADIVVVKAAPLGGVRAGLAVAEACGLPVVVSSAVDTSVGLAAGAALAAALPALPYDCGLATMSLLTGDVTADPLAASGGELPVRRAEVDPGRLAAFETDPAPWRDRAMAAAAYLDDAYLDAVYLDRASQGPASQGSASQGSASRERG
;
A
#
# COMPACT_ATOMS: atom_id res chain seq x y z
N MET A 1 -3.79 -10.10 35.12
CA MET A 1 -4.14 -10.18 33.71
C MET A 1 -3.23 -11.25 33.12
N SER A 2 -3.78 -12.37 32.62
CA SER A 2 -2.99 -13.37 31.91
C SER A 2 -2.37 -12.74 30.66
N GLU A 3 -1.10 -13.04 30.37
CA GLU A 3 -0.47 -12.65 29.11
C GLU A 3 -1.31 -13.19 27.95
N PRO A 4 -1.54 -12.38 26.92
CA PRO A 4 -2.28 -12.84 25.73
C PRO A 4 -1.51 -13.99 25.08
N VAL A 5 -2.17 -15.13 24.94
CA VAL A 5 -1.57 -16.34 24.38
C VAL A 5 -1.60 -16.24 22.86
N VAL A 6 -0.43 -16.03 22.24
CA VAL A 6 -0.30 -16.09 20.78
C VAL A 6 -0.58 -17.53 20.30
N PRO A 7 -1.49 -17.75 19.33
CA PRO A 7 -1.80 -19.08 18.80
C PRO A 7 -0.56 -19.81 18.27
N ALA A 8 -0.48 -21.12 18.47
CA ALA A 8 0.66 -21.94 18.05
C ALA A 8 0.95 -21.78 16.55
N ALA A 9 -0.10 -21.80 15.70
CA ALA A 9 0.03 -21.65 14.26
C ALA A 9 0.65 -20.30 13.83
N VAL A 10 0.38 -19.21 14.59
CA VAL A 10 1.02 -17.90 14.34
C VAL A 10 2.48 -17.95 14.75
N ARG A 11 2.81 -18.58 15.90
CA ARG A 11 4.20 -18.73 16.35
C ARG A 11 5.01 -19.52 15.33
N ASP A 12 4.47 -20.63 14.82
CA ASP A 12 5.13 -21.47 13.82
C ASP A 12 5.39 -20.70 12.52
N LEU A 13 4.42 -19.90 12.08
CA LEU A 13 4.56 -19.04 10.90
C LEU A 13 5.67 -18.00 11.11
N LEU A 14 5.73 -17.39 12.29
CA LEU A 14 6.73 -16.37 12.65
C LEU A 14 8.12 -16.96 12.93
N ALA A 15 8.25 -18.25 13.21
CA ALA A 15 9.54 -18.91 13.41
C ALA A 15 10.42 -18.84 12.14
N GLY A 16 9.81 -18.92 10.95
CA GLY A 16 10.46 -18.82 9.65
C GLY A 16 10.59 -17.39 9.10
N LEU A 17 10.30 -16.36 9.88
CA LEU A 17 10.36 -14.97 9.46
C LEU A 17 11.76 -14.57 9.01
N ARG A 18 11.86 -13.88 7.86
CA ARG A 18 13.09 -13.32 7.30
C ARG A 18 12.99 -11.81 7.20
N ALA A 19 14.00 -11.10 7.70
CA ALA A 19 14.03 -9.64 7.71
C ALA A 19 14.86 -9.07 6.56
N PHE A 20 14.47 -7.89 6.08
CA PHE A 20 15.17 -7.18 5.02
C PHE A 20 15.34 -5.69 5.35
N ALA A 21 16.38 -5.09 4.73
CA ALA A 21 16.64 -3.65 4.73
C ALA A 21 17.08 -3.21 3.32
N ILE A 22 16.19 -2.56 2.57
CA ILE A 22 16.43 -2.13 1.20
C ILE A 22 16.69 -0.63 1.18
N PRO A 23 17.85 -0.13 0.68
CA PRO A 23 18.10 1.29 0.54
C PRO A 23 17.10 1.95 -0.41
N MET A 24 16.75 3.19 -0.13
CA MET A 24 15.90 4.01 -0.99
C MET A 24 16.76 4.86 -1.93
N ARG A 25 16.30 5.07 -3.15
CA ARG A 25 16.98 5.94 -4.14
C ARG A 25 16.98 7.40 -3.73
N THR A 26 15.96 7.81 -2.99
CA THR A 26 15.78 9.17 -2.49
C THR A 26 15.11 9.08 -1.11
N ARG A 27 15.49 9.99 -0.20
CA ARG A 27 14.82 10.09 1.10
C ARG A 27 13.31 10.30 0.88
N PHE A 28 12.51 9.47 1.54
CA PHE A 28 11.06 9.50 1.40
C PHE A 28 10.39 9.30 2.75
N ARG A 29 9.47 10.17 3.15
CA ARG A 29 8.82 10.13 4.48
C ARG A 29 9.80 10.05 5.66
N GLY A 30 10.95 10.69 5.50
CA GLY A 30 11.98 10.70 6.56
C GLY A 30 12.92 9.50 6.59
N ILE A 31 12.65 8.42 5.84
CA ILE A 31 13.50 7.23 5.79
C ILE A 31 14.39 7.21 4.55
N THR A 32 15.54 6.56 4.66
CA THR A 32 16.50 6.28 3.58
C THR A 32 16.71 4.79 3.33
N VAL A 33 16.15 3.96 4.22
CA VAL A 33 16.12 2.51 4.13
C VAL A 33 14.72 2.03 4.44
N ARG A 34 14.19 1.13 3.61
CA ARG A 34 12.94 0.44 3.86
C ARG A 34 13.22 -0.91 4.51
N GLU A 35 12.81 -1.05 5.74
CA GLU A 35 12.97 -2.26 6.52
C GLU A 35 11.63 -2.97 6.70
N GLY A 36 11.68 -4.29 6.82
CA GLY A 36 10.52 -5.13 7.03
C GLY A 36 10.90 -6.59 7.22
N ALA A 37 9.87 -7.42 7.26
CA ALA A 37 10.01 -8.86 7.34
C ALA A 37 9.03 -9.58 6.42
N LEU A 38 9.42 -10.75 5.99
CA LEU A 38 8.65 -11.64 5.15
C LEU A 38 8.31 -12.90 5.94
N ILE A 39 7.09 -13.38 5.79
CA ILE A 39 6.62 -14.66 6.32
C ILE A 39 6.14 -15.52 5.17
N GLN A 40 6.47 -16.81 5.21
CA GLN A 40 6.05 -17.78 4.21
C GLN A 40 5.00 -18.72 4.80
N GLY A 41 3.93 -18.92 4.05
CA GLY A 41 2.87 -19.84 4.40
C GLY A 41 2.38 -20.62 3.18
N PRO A 42 1.31 -21.42 3.31
CA PRO A 42 0.83 -22.30 2.25
C PRO A 42 0.24 -21.57 1.05
N ALA A 43 -0.20 -20.31 1.21
CA ALA A 43 -0.69 -19.50 0.10
C ALA A 43 0.41 -18.64 -0.56
N GLY A 44 1.65 -18.66 -0.03
CA GLY A 44 2.80 -17.92 -0.54
C GLY A 44 3.40 -16.99 0.50
N TRP A 45 3.88 -15.83 0.09
CA TRP A 45 4.57 -14.87 0.95
C TRP A 45 3.67 -13.71 1.40
N GLY A 46 3.90 -13.24 2.63
CA GLY A 46 3.31 -12.01 3.17
C GLY A 46 4.39 -11.08 3.72
N GLU A 47 4.16 -9.76 3.65
CA GLU A 47 5.08 -8.74 4.12
C GLU A 47 4.58 -8.07 5.41
N PHE A 48 5.41 -8.07 6.44
CA PHE A 48 5.21 -7.36 7.71
C PHE A 48 6.24 -6.24 7.83
N ALA A 49 5.86 -5.03 7.45
CA ALA A 49 6.78 -3.89 7.36
C ALA A 49 6.20 -2.57 7.93
N PRO A 50 5.65 -2.57 9.17
CA PRO A 50 5.17 -1.33 9.79
C PRO A 50 6.31 -0.36 10.04
N PHE A 51 6.05 0.96 9.92
CA PHE A 51 7.04 1.99 10.22
C PHE A 51 7.43 1.99 11.72
N ALA A 52 8.64 2.47 12.02
CA ALA A 52 9.22 2.41 13.37
C ALA A 52 8.36 3.07 14.47
N GLY A 53 7.58 4.10 14.13
CA GLY A 53 6.73 4.83 15.07
C GLY A 53 5.45 4.11 15.51
N TYR A 54 5.13 2.93 14.94
CA TYR A 54 3.90 2.20 15.31
C TYR A 54 4.13 1.26 16.49
N GLY A 55 3.21 1.33 17.47
CA GLY A 55 3.17 0.41 18.60
C GLY A 55 2.62 -0.98 18.23
N PRO A 56 2.70 -1.96 19.15
CA PRO A 56 2.26 -3.34 18.89
C PRO A 56 0.82 -3.46 18.40
N ARG A 57 -0.10 -2.69 18.97
CA ARG A 57 -1.52 -2.70 18.60
C ARG A 57 -1.76 -2.23 17.15
N GLU A 58 -1.01 -1.23 16.70
CA GLU A 58 -1.09 -0.75 15.31
C GLU A 58 -0.41 -1.74 14.36
N CYS A 59 0.72 -2.32 14.79
CA CYS A 59 1.44 -3.36 14.04
C CYS A 59 0.61 -4.64 13.84
N ALA A 60 -0.36 -4.95 14.72
CA ALA A 60 -1.20 -6.13 14.62
C ALA A 60 -1.95 -6.21 13.28
N ARG A 61 -2.40 -5.08 12.73
CA ARG A 61 -3.05 -5.05 11.41
C ARG A 61 -2.09 -5.34 10.27
N TRP A 62 -0.88 -4.82 10.34
CA TRP A 62 0.16 -5.13 9.36
C TRP A 62 0.50 -6.62 9.39
N LEU A 63 0.56 -7.19 10.60
CA LEU A 63 0.75 -8.62 10.76
C LEU A 63 -0.43 -9.42 10.22
N ALA A 64 -1.66 -8.98 10.48
CA ALA A 64 -2.87 -9.59 9.94
C ALA A 64 -2.84 -9.63 8.40
N CYS A 65 -2.47 -8.54 7.75
CA CYS A 65 -2.29 -8.49 6.29
C CYS A 65 -1.23 -9.50 5.80
N ALA A 66 -0.10 -9.58 6.49
CA ALA A 66 0.96 -10.53 6.13
C ALA A 66 0.49 -11.99 6.31
N ILE A 67 -0.23 -12.29 7.39
CA ILE A 67 -0.82 -13.62 7.63
C ILE A 67 -1.87 -13.96 6.56
N GLU A 68 -2.79 -13.05 6.24
CA GLU A 68 -3.78 -13.26 5.16
C GLU A 68 -3.07 -13.61 3.85
N ALA A 69 -2.07 -12.83 3.45
CA ALA A 69 -1.30 -13.08 2.24
C ALA A 69 -0.60 -14.45 2.24
N ALA A 70 -0.03 -14.84 3.38
CA ALA A 70 0.73 -16.09 3.51
C ALA A 70 -0.15 -17.34 3.65
N THR A 71 -1.38 -17.22 4.17
CA THR A 71 -2.19 -18.39 4.57
C THR A 71 -3.42 -18.63 3.71
N THR A 72 -4.32 -17.65 3.58
CA THR A 72 -5.60 -17.79 2.87
C THR A 72 -5.56 -17.19 1.46
N GLY A 73 -4.61 -16.31 1.20
CA GLY A 73 -4.60 -15.53 -0.04
C GLY A 73 -5.75 -14.52 -0.10
N TRP A 74 -6.05 -14.04 -1.28
CA TRP A 74 -6.96 -12.92 -1.52
C TRP A 74 -8.22 -13.32 -2.29
N PRO A 75 -9.30 -12.53 -2.24
CA PRO A 75 -10.45 -12.71 -3.10
C PRO A 75 -10.04 -12.68 -4.59
N PRO A 76 -10.80 -13.35 -5.47
CA PRO A 76 -10.51 -13.33 -6.90
C PRO A 76 -10.57 -11.90 -7.45
N PRO A 77 -9.60 -11.49 -8.30
CA PRO A 77 -9.60 -10.18 -8.91
C PRO A 77 -10.68 -10.07 -9.99
N VAL A 78 -11.26 -8.87 -10.17
CA VAL A 78 -12.18 -8.57 -11.27
C VAL A 78 -11.47 -7.90 -12.45
N ARG A 79 -10.15 -7.66 -12.34
CA ARG A 79 -9.29 -7.13 -13.40
C ARG A 79 -7.87 -7.69 -13.30
N ALA A 80 -7.19 -7.82 -14.45
CA ALA A 80 -5.84 -8.39 -14.54
C ALA A 80 -4.71 -7.37 -14.35
N SER A 81 -5.00 -6.08 -14.52
CA SER A 81 -4.07 -4.97 -14.26
C SER A 81 -4.81 -3.81 -13.63
N ILE A 82 -4.07 -2.90 -13.02
CA ILE A 82 -4.60 -1.69 -12.37
C ILE A 82 -3.83 -0.46 -12.83
N PRO A 83 -4.51 0.65 -13.13
CA PRO A 83 -3.85 1.91 -13.45
C PRO A 83 -3.16 2.47 -12.20
N VAL A 84 -1.95 3.02 -12.38
CA VAL A 84 -1.15 3.54 -11.28
C VAL A 84 -0.61 4.94 -11.57
N ASN A 85 -0.43 5.73 -10.53
CA ASN A 85 0.28 7.00 -10.59
C ASN A 85 1.76 6.85 -10.26
N VAL A 86 2.60 7.66 -10.88
CA VAL A 86 3.98 7.84 -10.44
C VAL A 86 4.01 8.68 -9.14
N THR A 87 4.88 8.31 -8.21
CA THR A 87 5.13 9.08 -6.99
C THR A 87 6.38 9.94 -7.19
N VAL A 88 6.23 11.26 -7.04
CA VAL A 88 7.31 12.24 -7.12
C VAL A 88 7.70 12.65 -5.69
N PRO A 89 8.89 12.26 -5.20
CA PRO A 89 9.41 12.70 -3.90
C PRO A 89 9.61 14.21 -3.84
N ALA A 90 9.96 14.74 -2.67
CA ALA A 90 10.28 16.14 -2.44
C ALA A 90 11.67 16.50 -3.03
N VAL A 91 11.83 16.34 -4.33
CA VAL A 91 13.04 16.61 -5.13
C VAL A 91 12.94 17.93 -5.88
N GLY A 92 14.04 18.40 -6.47
CA GLY A 92 14.04 19.60 -7.32
C GLY A 92 13.25 19.43 -8.62
N PRO A 93 12.85 20.54 -9.29
CA PRO A 93 11.98 20.53 -10.47
C PRO A 93 12.49 19.67 -11.63
N ALA A 94 13.77 19.76 -11.97
CA ALA A 94 14.38 18.99 -13.05
C ALA A 94 14.29 17.47 -12.82
N GLN A 95 14.53 17.04 -11.59
CA GLN A 95 14.42 15.62 -11.21
C GLN A 95 12.95 15.17 -11.18
N ALA A 96 12.03 16.02 -10.73
CA ALA A 96 10.59 15.76 -10.75
C ALA A 96 10.09 15.54 -12.18
N HIS A 97 10.48 16.44 -13.10
CA HIS A 97 10.19 16.31 -14.53
C HIS A 97 10.71 14.99 -15.11
N ALA A 98 11.99 14.65 -14.84
CA ALA A 98 12.59 13.40 -15.33
C ALA A 98 11.89 12.15 -14.81
N ILE A 99 11.50 12.11 -13.51
CA ILE A 99 10.75 11.00 -12.91
C ILE A 99 9.43 10.80 -13.64
N VAL A 100 8.69 11.86 -13.90
CA VAL A 100 7.38 11.78 -14.55
C VAL A 100 7.52 11.36 -16.00
N SER A 101 8.41 12.00 -16.76
CA SER A 101 8.66 11.69 -18.19
C SER A 101 9.10 10.25 -18.42
N GLY A 102 9.87 9.67 -17.46
CA GLY A 102 10.34 8.29 -17.54
C GLY A 102 9.35 7.24 -17.03
N SER A 103 8.23 7.64 -16.42
CA SER A 103 7.33 6.71 -15.74
C SER A 103 6.30 6.01 -16.63
N GLY A 104 5.92 6.63 -17.74
CA GLY A 104 4.79 6.20 -18.57
C GLY A 104 3.41 6.39 -17.93
N CYS A 105 3.33 6.95 -16.72
CA CYS A 105 2.06 7.20 -16.02
C CYS A 105 1.38 8.48 -16.54
N ARG A 106 0.05 8.47 -16.52
CA ARG A 106 -0.78 9.66 -16.85
C ARG A 106 -1.14 10.48 -15.62
N THR A 107 -0.86 9.97 -14.44
CA THR A 107 -1.13 10.63 -13.16
C THR A 107 0.14 10.66 -12.33
N ALA A 108 0.43 11.81 -11.72
CA ALA A 108 1.55 11.99 -10.79
C ALA A 108 1.04 12.42 -9.42
N LYS A 109 1.53 11.77 -8.36
CA LYS A 109 1.35 12.19 -6.97
C LYS A 109 2.64 12.86 -6.49
N VAL A 110 2.57 14.17 -6.19
CA VAL A 110 3.70 15.03 -5.87
C VAL A 110 3.76 15.26 -4.37
N LYS A 111 4.88 14.94 -3.75
CA LYS A 111 5.12 15.28 -2.33
C LYS A 111 5.38 16.76 -2.18
N VAL A 112 4.64 17.39 -1.25
CA VAL A 112 4.72 18.79 -0.87
C VAL A 112 4.84 18.92 0.65
N ALA A 113 4.98 20.13 1.18
CA ALA A 113 5.09 20.39 2.61
C ALA A 113 6.28 19.69 3.29
N GLN A 114 7.35 19.39 2.56
CA GLN A 114 8.53 18.76 3.14
C GLN A 114 9.22 19.71 4.10
N ALA A 115 9.45 19.28 5.34
CA ALA A 115 10.16 20.07 6.33
C ALA A 115 11.51 20.55 5.80
N GLY A 116 11.78 21.86 5.93
CA GLY A 116 12.99 22.50 5.45
C GLY A 116 12.96 22.95 3.98
N GLN A 117 11.86 22.73 3.27
CA GLN A 117 11.62 23.30 1.93
C GLN A 117 10.67 24.51 2.02
N ALA A 118 10.79 25.42 1.07
CA ALA A 118 9.89 26.59 0.96
C ALA A 118 8.69 26.27 0.06
N ASP A 119 7.60 27.04 0.22
CA ASP A 119 6.41 26.96 -0.66
C ASP A 119 6.77 27.08 -2.15
N ALA A 120 7.79 27.88 -2.47
CA ALA A 120 8.27 28.07 -3.84
C ALA A 120 8.84 26.77 -4.43
N ASP A 121 9.49 25.94 -3.63
CA ASP A 121 10.04 24.65 -4.06
C ASP A 121 8.92 23.69 -4.45
N ASP A 122 7.83 23.65 -3.66
CA ASP A 122 6.65 22.83 -3.94
C ASP A 122 5.97 23.27 -5.24
N ILE A 123 5.79 24.58 -5.43
CA ILE A 123 5.16 25.12 -6.64
C ILE A 123 6.01 24.82 -7.87
N ALA A 124 7.32 25.07 -7.83
CA ALA A 124 8.22 24.79 -8.94
C ALA A 124 8.26 23.28 -9.30
N ARG A 125 8.15 22.42 -8.28
CA ARG A 125 8.04 20.97 -8.49
C ARG A 125 6.74 20.59 -9.20
N VAL A 126 5.59 21.13 -8.76
CA VAL A 126 4.28 20.85 -9.37
C VAL A 126 4.22 21.42 -10.80
N GLU A 127 4.79 22.60 -11.05
CA GLU A 127 4.92 23.19 -12.38
C GLU A 127 5.70 22.27 -13.33
N ALA A 128 6.86 21.78 -12.90
CA ALA A 128 7.69 20.84 -13.68
C ALA A 128 6.96 19.50 -13.94
N VAL A 129 6.15 19.04 -13.00
CA VAL A 129 5.31 17.85 -13.19
C VAL A 129 4.20 18.11 -14.20
N ARG A 130 3.57 19.29 -14.17
CA ARG A 130 2.56 19.69 -15.17
C ARG A 130 3.17 19.76 -16.58
N ASP A 131 4.36 20.32 -16.70
CA ASP A 131 5.10 20.37 -17.96
C ASP A 131 5.37 18.95 -18.50
N ALA A 132 5.86 18.05 -17.65
CA ALA A 132 6.16 16.66 -18.03
C ALA A 132 4.92 15.84 -18.41
N LEU A 133 3.78 16.04 -17.74
CA LEU A 133 2.52 15.33 -18.02
C LEU A 133 1.73 15.90 -19.22
N GLY A 134 1.98 17.17 -19.55
CA GLY A 134 1.13 17.91 -20.49
C GLY A 134 -0.27 18.19 -19.90
N PRO A 135 -1.15 18.88 -20.65
CA PRO A 135 -2.43 19.37 -20.15
C PRO A 135 -3.45 18.28 -19.80
N ALA A 136 -3.35 17.10 -20.40
CA ALA A 136 -4.27 15.98 -20.18
C ALA A 136 -3.90 15.11 -18.97
N GLY A 137 -2.70 15.27 -18.40
CA GLY A 137 -2.26 14.51 -17.25
C GLY A 137 -2.92 14.96 -15.96
N ARG A 138 -2.99 14.09 -14.96
CA ARG A 138 -3.60 14.36 -13.66
C ARG A 138 -2.52 14.57 -12.60
N ILE A 139 -2.69 15.59 -11.77
CA ILE A 139 -1.77 15.89 -10.68
C ILE A 139 -2.49 15.77 -9.34
N ARG A 140 -1.85 15.12 -8.40
CA ARG A 140 -2.22 15.06 -6.98
C ARG A 140 -1.08 15.61 -6.16
N VAL A 141 -1.38 16.33 -5.10
CA VAL A 141 -0.38 16.74 -4.13
C VAL A 141 -0.61 16.00 -2.82
N ASP A 142 0.46 15.63 -2.12
CA ASP A 142 0.39 14.91 -0.85
C ASP A 142 1.29 15.63 0.16
N ALA A 143 0.63 16.27 1.15
CA ALA A 143 1.28 17.07 2.17
C ALA A 143 1.57 16.29 3.46
N ASN A 144 1.07 15.05 3.60
CA ASN A 144 1.24 14.20 4.80
C ASN A 144 0.92 14.94 6.13
N GLY A 145 -0.10 15.81 6.12
CA GLY A 145 -0.49 16.60 7.29
C GLY A 145 0.45 17.75 7.64
N GLY A 146 1.29 18.18 6.70
CA GLY A 146 2.36 19.15 6.95
C GLY A 146 1.92 20.61 7.00
N TRP A 147 0.67 20.94 6.67
CA TRP A 147 0.15 22.31 6.71
C TRP A 147 -0.91 22.48 7.81
N ASP A 148 -1.00 23.69 8.38
CA ASP A 148 -2.19 24.15 9.07
C ASP A 148 -3.27 24.61 8.06
N VAL A 149 -4.51 24.84 8.51
CA VAL A 149 -5.64 25.20 7.64
C VAL A 149 -5.38 26.50 6.84
N PRO A 150 -4.91 27.60 7.44
CA PRO A 150 -4.59 28.81 6.69
C PRO A 150 -3.50 28.61 5.63
N HIS A 151 -2.45 27.87 5.95
CA HIS A 151 -1.36 27.57 5.01
C HIS A 151 -1.85 26.68 3.88
N ALA A 152 -2.55 25.57 4.18
CA ALA A 152 -3.15 24.69 3.20
C ALA A 152 -4.04 25.46 2.22
N GLY A 153 -4.93 26.32 2.74
CA GLY A 153 -5.79 27.15 1.91
C GLY A 153 -5.04 28.10 0.97
N ARG A 154 -3.94 28.71 1.45
CA ARG A 154 -3.07 29.54 0.58
C ARG A 154 -2.37 28.70 -0.50
N MET A 155 -1.79 27.56 -0.11
CA MET A 155 -1.07 26.69 -1.03
C MET A 155 -1.98 26.08 -2.09
N LEU A 156 -3.16 25.57 -1.71
CA LEU A 156 -4.10 24.99 -2.67
C LEU A 156 -4.60 26.02 -3.69
N ARG A 157 -4.84 27.27 -3.28
CA ARG A 157 -5.16 28.35 -4.25
C ARG A 157 -4.02 28.63 -5.23
N ARG A 158 -2.74 28.55 -4.78
CA ARG A 158 -1.56 28.74 -5.64
C ARG A 158 -1.34 27.53 -6.57
N LEU A 159 -1.71 26.34 -6.15
CA LEU A 159 -1.55 25.10 -6.91
C LEU A 159 -2.74 24.77 -7.81
N ALA A 160 -3.93 25.33 -7.55
CA ALA A 160 -5.14 25.11 -8.33
C ALA A 160 -4.99 25.37 -9.84
N PRO A 161 -4.23 26.41 -10.32
CA PRO A 161 -4.00 26.62 -11.77
C PRO A 161 -3.32 25.46 -12.48
N PHE A 162 -2.63 24.58 -11.75
CA PHE A 162 -2.03 23.37 -12.32
C PHE A 162 -3.02 22.22 -12.49
N GLY A 163 -4.32 22.40 -12.18
CA GLY A 163 -5.36 21.40 -12.41
C GLY A 163 -5.21 20.18 -11.51
N LEU A 164 -5.25 20.39 -10.17
CA LEU A 164 -5.17 19.30 -9.22
C LEU A 164 -6.39 18.38 -9.29
N GLU A 165 -6.18 17.07 -9.36
CA GLU A 165 -7.23 16.07 -9.22
C GLU A 165 -7.71 16.00 -7.77
N TYR A 166 -6.80 16.04 -6.80
CA TYR A 166 -7.07 16.19 -5.36
C TYR A 166 -5.81 16.58 -4.57
N ALA A 167 -6.02 17.00 -3.33
CA ALA A 167 -4.96 17.17 -2.32
C ALA A 167 -5.10 16.10 -1.23
N GLU A 168 -4.04 15.27 -1.06
CA GLU A 168 -4.00 14.19 -0.07
C GLU A 168 -3.47 14.73 1.27
N GLN A 169 -4.23 14.50 2.33
CA GLN A 169 -3.92 14.83 3.73
C GLN A 169 -3.21 16.17 3.90
N PRO A 170 -3.83 17.28 3.47
CA PRO A 170 -3.19 18.60 3.59
C PRO A 170 -2.92 19.01 5.05
N CYS A 171 -3.83 18.66 5.98
CA CYS A 171 -3.72 18.97 7.40
C CYS A 171 -3.65 17.71 8.27
N ALA A 172 -3.15 17.84 9.50
CA ALA A 172 -2.83 16.72 10.36
C ALA A 172 -4.08 16.04 10.98
N THR A 173 -5.10 16.84 11.34
CA THR A 173 -6.26 16.35 12.09
C THR A 173 -7.53 16.32 11.24
N LEU A 174 -8.47 15.45 11.65
CA LEU A 174 -9.76 15.31 11.01
C LEU A 174 -10.58 16.61 11.07
N ALA A 175 -10.48 17.36 12.16
CA ALA A 175 -11.17 18.65 12.33
C ALA A 175 -10.65 19.71 11.35
N GLU A 176 -9.34 19.80 11.19
CA GLU A 176 -8.67 20.69 10.23
C GLU A 176 -9.04 20.33 8.79
N LEU A 177 -9.06 19.03 8.44
CA LEU A 177 -9.51 18.58 7.12
C LEU A 177 -10.96 18.99 6.84
N ALA A 178 -11.86 18.81 7.82
CA ALA A 178 -13.26 19.19 7.68
C ALA A 178 -13.43 20.73 7.56
N GLU A 179 -12.61 21.51 8.24
CA GLU A 179 -12.57 22.97 8.10
C GLU A 179 -12.06 23.38 6.72
N LEU A 180 -10.93 22.86 6.30
CA LEU A 180 -10.30 23.17 5.01
C LEU A 180 -11.22 22.80 3.84
N ARG A 181 -11.88 21.63 3.89
CA ARG A 181 -12.78 21.16 2.84
C ARG A 181 -13.91 22.13 2.53
N ARG A 182 -14.40 22.88 3.55
CA ARG A 182 -15.42 23.92 3.36
C ARG A 182 -14.89 25.22 2.76
N ALA A 183 -13.55 25.39 2.73
CA ALA A 183 -12.88 26.62 2.34
C ALA A 183 -12.14 26.54 0.98
N VAL A 184 -12.11 25.36 0.35
CA VAL A 184 -11.40 25.15 -0.91
C VAL A 184 -12.26 24.35 -1.90
N ASP A 185 -12.04 24.59 -3.20
CA ASP A 185 -12.74 23.87 -4.29
C ASP A 185 -11.99 22.60 -4.70
N VAL A 186 -10.68 22.46 -4.36
CA VAL A 186 -9.88 21.28 -4.67
C VAL A 186 -10.37 20.12 -3.80
N PRO A 187 -10.72 18.96 -4.40
CA PRO A 187 -11.13 17.79 -3.63
C PRO A 187 -10.04 17.35 -2.64
N LEU A 188 -10.44 16.92 -1.44
CA LEU A 188 -9.52 16.45 -0.41
C LEU A 188 -9.58 14.93 -0.29
N ALA A 189 -8.40 14.29 -0.19
CA ALA A 189 -8.27 12.87 0.09
C ALA A 189 -7.66 12.65 1.48
N ALA A 190 -8.26 11.76 2.28
CA ALA A 190 -7.75 11.38 3.60
C ALA A 190 -6.89 10.12 3.50
N ASP A 191 -5.62 10.17 3.96
CA ASP A 191 -4.69 9.01 4.07
C ASP A 191 -4.41 8.69 5.55
N GLU A 192 -3.67 9.54 6.25
CA GLU A 192 -3.32 9.31 7.65
C GLU A 192 -4.55 9.18 8.56
N SER A 193 -5.62 9.87 8.21
CA SER A 193 -6.89 9.86 8.93
C SER A 193 -7.72 8.59 8.72
N VAL A 194 -7.30 7.64 7.87
CA VAL A 194 -8.03 6.38 7.58
C VAL A 194 -7.22 5.13 7.92
N ARG A 195 -6.19 5.23 8.74
CA ARG A 195 -5.29 4.10 9.04
C ARG A 195 -5.81 3.13 10.09
N ARG A 196 -6.89 3.47 10.81
CA ARG A 196 -7.55 2.61 11.81
C ARG A 196 -8.91 2.16 11.29
N ALA A 197 -9.43 1.01 11.76
CA ALA A 197 -10.66 0.43 11.24
C ALA A 197 -11.87 1.38 11.29
N ASP A 198 -11.98 2.16 12.36
CA ASP A 198 -13.12 3.08 12.55
C ASP A 198 -12.90 4.46 11.91
N ASP A 199 -11.65 4.78 11.51
CA ASP A 199 -11.29 6.09 10.99
C ASP A 199 -11.99 6.45 9.67
N PRO A 200 -12.20 5.55 8.69
CA PRO A 200 -12.91 5.88 7.46
C PRO A 200 -14.35 6.31 7.68
N LEU A 201 -15.05 5.68 8.63
CA LEU A 201 -16.42 6.05 9.02
C LEU A 201 -16.45 7.44 9.68
N ARG A 202 -15.45 7.73 10.52
CA ARG A 202 -15.29 9.05 11.15
C ARG A 202 -14.98 10.14 10.14
N VAL A 203 -14.15 9.86 9.11
CA VAL A 203 -13.86 10.78 8.01
C VAL A 203 -15.16 11.16 7.29
N ARG A 204 -15.99 10.17 6.96
CA ARG A 204 -17.31 10.38 6.34
C ARG A 204 -18.24 11.18 7.24
N ALA A 205 -18.38 10.77 8.49
CA ALA A 205 -19.28 11.41 9.45
C ALA A 205 -18.91 12.88 9.71
N ALA A 206 -17.62 13.21 9.72
CA ALA A 206 -17.11 14.57 9.88
C ALA A 206 -17.20 15.41 8.58
N GLY A 207 -17.51 14.78 7.43
CA GLY A 207 -17.44 15.44 6.14
C GLY A 207 -16.04 15.98 5.83
N ALA A 208 -15.00 15.26 6.24
CA ALA A 208 -13.62 15.76 6.24
C ALA A 208 -12.87 15.55 4.91
N ALA A 209 -13.36 14.68 4.04
CA ALA A 209 -12.74 14.40 2.73
C ALA A 209 -13.79 14.00 1.69
N ASP A 210 -13.39 14.09 0.43
CA ASP A 210 -14.16 13.65 -0.74
C ASP A 210 -13.75 12.25 -1.18
N ILE A 211 -12.53 11.84 -0.83
CA ILE A 211 -11.86 10.62 -1.25
C ILE A 211 -11.16 10.01 -0.03
N VAL A 212 -11.08 8.68 0.03
CA VAL A 212 -10.27 7.99 1.04
C VAL A 212 -9.14 7.19 0.37
N VAL A 213 -7.94 7.31 0.94
CA VAL A 213 -6.79 6.53 0.53
C VAL A 213 -6.70 5.31 1.44
N VAL A 214 -6.82 4.12 0.86
CA VAL A 214 -6.77 2.86 1.59
C VAL A 214 -5.48 2.11 1.27
N LYS A 215 -4.95 1.38 2.26
CA LYS A 215 -3.75 0.56 2.13
C LYS A 215 -4.01 -0.79 2.79
N ALA A 216 -3.70 -1.88 2.10
CA ALA A 216 -3.99 -3.23 2.60
C ALA A 216 -3.36 -3.49 3.98
N ALA A 217 -2.06 -3.21 4.14
CA ALA A 217 -1.34 -3.52 5.37
C ALA A 217 -1.85 -2.76 6.62
N PRO A 218 -2.01 -1.43 6.63
CA PRO A 218 -2.54 -0.71 7.78
C PRO A 218 -3.98 -1.07 8.15
N LEU A 219 -4.76 -1.56 7.18
CA LEU A 219 -6.17 -1.93 7.42
C LEU A 219 -6.37 -3.39 7.85
N GLY A 220 -5.32 -4.22 7.79
CA GLY A 220 -5.39 -5.60 8.26
C GLY A 220 -5.55 -6.64 7.14
N GLY A 221 -5.38 -6.25 5.87
CA GLY A 221 -5.42 -7.14 4.72
C GLY A 221 -6.40 -6.68 3.64
N VAL A 222 -6.51 -7.50 2.60
CA VAL A 222 -7.37 -7.21 1.44
C VAL A 222 -8.85 -7.27 1.81
N ARG A 223 -9.28 -8.30 2.54
CA ARG A 223 -10.69 -8.44 2.96
C ARG A 223 -11.10 -7.31 3.89
N ALA A 224 -10.25 -6.96 4.84
CA ALA A 224 -10.50 -5.83 5.74
C ALA A 224 -10.56 -4.49 4.97
N GLY A 225 -9.65 -4.29 4.01
CA GLY A 225 -9.65 -3.12 3.13
C GLY A 225 -10.93 -3.00 2.28
N LEU A 226 -11.45 -4.11 1.75
CA LEU A 226 -12.71 -4.14 1.01
C LEU A 226 -13.91 -3.78 1.90
N ALA A 227 -13.98 -4.36 3.10
CA ALA A 227 -15.05 -4.05 4.06
C ALA A 227 -15.05 -2.57 4.47
N VAL A 228 -13.86 -2.00 4.68
CA VAL A 228 -13.69 -0.57 4.97
C VAL A 228 -14.13 0.31 3.80
N ALA A 229 -13.74 -0.06 2.57
CA ALA A 229 -14.12 0.67 1.36
C ALA A 229 -15.66 0.69 1.18
N GLU A 230 -16.31 -0.44 1.38
CA GLU A 230 -17.77 -0.58 1.31
C GLU A 230 -18.47 0.26 2.40
N ALA A 231 -18.04 0.11 3.65
CA ALA A 231 -18.65 0.81 4.79
C ALA A 231 -18.47 2.33 4.71
N CYS A 232 -17.34 2.80 4.20
CA CYS A 232 -17.05 4.23 4.08
C CYS A 232 -17.96 4.93 3.07
N GLY A 233 -18.30 4.27 1.95
CA GLY A 233 -19.17 4.82 0.92
C GLY A 233 -18.66 6.09 0.23
N LEU A 234 -17.34 6.38 0.32
CA LEU A 234 -16.64 7.41 -0.43
C LEU A 234 -15.83 6.78 -1.56
N PRO A 235 -15.50 7.52 -2.63
CA PRO A 235 -14.53 7.08 -3.62
C PRO A 235 -13.21 6.67 -2.97
N VAL A 236 -12.63 5.55 -3.45
CA VAL A 236 -11.43 4.95 -2.86
C VAL A 236 -10.26 5.04 -3.83
N VAL A 237 -9.09 5.35 -3.30
CA VAL A 237 -7.79 5.22 -3.96
C VAL A 237 -6.96 4.20 -3.16
N VAL A 238 -6.49 3.14 -3.83
CA VAL A 238 -5.56 2.20 -3.19
C VAL A 238 -4.14 2.71 -3.32
N SER A 239 -3.39 2.67 -2.22
CA SER A 239 -1.99 3.11 -2.17
C SER A 239 -1.13 2.11 -1.40
N SER A 240 0.19 2.32 -1.40
CA SER A 240 1.18 1.51 -0.70
C SER A 240 1.84 2.27 0.45
N ALA A 241 2.61 1.54 1.25
CA ALA A 241 3.49 2.08 2.28
C ALA A 241 4.98 1.96 1.89
N VAL A 242 5.29 2.03 0.59
CA VAL A 242 6.63 1.76 0.02
C VAL A 242 7.04 0.30 0.27
N ASP A 243 6.16 -0.60 -0.12
CA ASP A 243 6.31 -2.03 0.11
C ASP A 243 7.24 -2.66 -0.94
N THR A 244 7.82 -3.83 -0.66
CA THR A 244 8.43 -4.69 -1.68
C THR A 244 7.34 -5.24 -2.61
N SER A 245 7.71 -5.96 -3.66
CA SER A 245 6.71 -6.60 -4.53
C SER A 245 5.78 -7.54 -3.77
N VAL A 246 6.22 -8.12 -2.64
CA VAL A 246 5.38 -8.97 -1.79
C VAL A 246 4.24 -8.16 -1.15
N GLY A 247 4.56 -7.02 -0.54
CA GLY A 247 3.54 -6.15 0.06
C GLY A 247 2.70 -5.43 -1.00
N LEU A 248 3.31 -5.00 -2.12
CA LEU A 248 2.59 -4.39 -3.25
C LEU A 248 1.53 -5.33 -3.84
N ALA A 249 1.80 -6.65 -3.87
CA ALA A 249 0.85 -7.63 -4.35
C ALA A 249 -0.47 -7.62 -3.56
N ALA A 250 -0.43 -7.38 -2.24
CA ALA A 250 -1.64 -7.21 -1.43
C ALA A 250 -2.41 -5.93 -1.80
N GLY A 251 -1.70 -4.82 -2.05
CA GLY A 251 -2.29 -3.58 -2.55
C GLY A 251 -2.94 -3.76 -3.94
N ALA A 252 -2.24 -4.44 -4.85
CA ALA A 252 -2.76 -4.76 -6.18
C ALA A 252 -3.99 -5.66 -6.11
N ALA A 253 -4.00 -6.67 -5.23
CA ALA A 253 -5.15 -7.53 -5.01
C ALA A 253 -6.35 -6.76 -4.45
N LEU A 254 -6.14 -5.84 -3.50
CA LEU A 254 -7.18 -4.96 -2.98
C LEU A 254 -7.79 -4.10 -4.11
N ALA A 255 -6.96 -3.43 -4.89
CA ALA A 255 -7.41 -2.60 -6.01
C ALA A 255 -8.15 -3.44 -7.06
N ALA A 256 -7.65 -4.65 -7.34
CA ALA A 256 -8.24 -5.54 -8.33
C ALA A 256 -9.58 -6.16 -7.91
N ALA A 257 -9.84 -6.26 -6.61
CA ALA A 257 -11.09 -6.79 -6.07
C ALA A 257 -12.18 -5.73 -5.88
N LEU A 258 -11.82 -4.43 -5.87
CA LEU A 258 -12.82 -3.36 -5.79
C LEU A 258 -13.71 -3.34 -7.03
N PRO A 259 -15.04 -3.17 -6.90
CA PRO A 259 -15.97 -3.14 -8.05
C PRO A 259 -15.71 -1.92 -8.96
N ALA A 260 -15.38 -0.76 -8.39
CA ALA A 260 -15.03 0.46 -9.09
C ALA A 260 -13.63 0.94 -8.69
N LEU A 261 -12.88 1.46 -9.66
CA LEU A 261 -11.54 2.02 -9.46
C LEU A 261 -11.45 3.36 -10.22
N PRO A 262 -12.06 4.44 -9.68
CA PRO A 262 -12.19 5.71 -10.40
C PRO A 262 -10.88 6.49 -10.50
N TYR A 263 -9.87 6.13 -9.71
CA TYR A 263 -8.58 6.81 -9.62
C TYR A 263 -7.42 5.85 -9.84
N ASP A 264 -6.35 6.32 -10.47
CA ASP A 264 -5.10 5.57 -10.58
C ASP A 264 -4.52 5.31 -9.18
N CYS A 265 -4.02 4.10 -8.94
CA CYS A 265 -3.55 3.66 -7.63
C CYS A 265 -2.14 4.15 -7.30
N GLY A 266 -1.87 4.47 -6.05
CA GLY A 266 -0.53 4.85 -5.55
C GLY A 266 0.36 3.64 -5.30
N LEU A 267 0.49 2.73 -6.28
CA LEU A 267 1.19 1.44 -6.15
C LEU A 267 2.49 1.34 -6.97
N ALA A 268 2.86 2.36 -7.76
CA ALA A 268 4.11 2.36 -8.51
C ALA A 268 5.33 2.78 -7.65
N THR A 269 5.45 2.25 -6.43
CA THR A 269 6.47 2.68 -5.45
C THR A 269 7.77 1.87 -5.49
N MET A 270 7.84 0.78 -6.27
CA MET A 270 9.09 0.04 -6.48
C MET A 270 10.22 0.91 -7.04
N SER A 271 9.89 1.92 -7.85
CA SER A 271 10.86 2.89 -8.37
C SER A 271 11.59 3.69 -7.29
N LEU A 272 11.10 3.72 -6.06
CA LEU A 272 11.73 4.40 -4.92
C LEU A 272 12.81 3.55 -4.25
N LEU A 273 12.80 2.22 -4.44
CA LEU A 273 13.74 1.28 -3.84
C LEU A 273 14.92 0.99 -4.79
N THR A 274 16.09 0.70 -4.23
CA THR A 274 17.28 0.32 -5.02
C THR A 274 17.23 -1.13 -5.51
N GLY A 275 16.36 -1.94 -4.91
CA GLY A 275 16.19 -3.36 -5.26
C GLY A 275 14.89 -3.92 -4.71
N ASP A 276 14.72 -5.24 -4.85
CA ASP A 276 13.56 -5.99 -4.41
C ASP A 276 13.97 -7.40 -3.96
N VAL A 277 13.07 -8.07 -3.29
CA VAL A 277 13.23 -9.43 -2.75
C VAL A 277 12.83 -10.53 -3.75
N THR A 278 12.38 -10.16 -4.95
CA THR A 278 11.95 -11.06 -6.02
C THR A 278 12.83 -10.93 -7.26
N ALA A 279 12.94 -12.00 -8.05
CA ALA A 279 13.62 -11.98 -9.36
C ALA A 279 12.78 -11.27 -10.43
N ASP A 280 11.45 -11.25 -10.27
CA ASP A 280 10.49 -10.59 -11.16
C ASP A 280 9.71 -9.52 -10.39
N PRO A 281 10.25 -8.29 -10.28
CA PRO A 281 9.62 -7.21 -9.52
C PRO A 281 8.22 -6.84 -10.03
N LEU A 282 7.32 -6.52 -9.09
CA LEU A 282 6.00 -6.00 -9.40
C LEU A 282 6.13 -4.50 -9.72
N ALA A 283 6.61 -4.21 -10.92
CA ALA A 283 6.88 -2.87 -11.40
C ALA A 283 5.79 -2.40 -12.39
N ALA A 284 5.45 -1.12 -12.34
CA ALA A 284 4.54 -0.51 -13.30
C ALA A 284 5.20 -0.39 -14.69
N SER A 285 4.44 -0.65 -15.73
CA SER A 285 4.83 -0.46 -17.11
C SER A 285 3.71 0.26 -17.88
N GLY A 286 4.03 1.35 -18.55
CA GLY A 286 3.03 2.14 -19.29
C GLY A 286 1.89 2.70 -18.42
N GLY A 287 2.13 2.90 -17.12
CA GLY A 287 1.11 3.36 -16.17
C GLY A 287 0.18 2.25 -15.64
N GLU A 288 0.47 0.99 -15.95
CA GLU A 288 -0.28 -0.18 -15.48
C GLU A 288 0.59 -1.07 -14.58
N LEU A 289 -0.02 -1.64 -13.54
CA LEU A 289 0.60 -2.63 -12.66
C LEU A 289 -0.14 -3.96 -12.81
N PRO A 290 0.54 -5.08 -13.11
CA PRO A 290 -0.11 -6.39 -13.25
C PRO A 290 -0.60 -6.89 -11.88
N VAL A 291 -1.74 -7.57 -11.87
CA VAL A 291 -2.31 -8.19 -10.66
C VAL A 291 -1.82 -9.62 -10.56
N ARG A 292 -0.83 -9.85 -9.73
CA ARG A 292 -0.25 -11.17 -9.48
C ARG A 292 0.43 -11.23 -8.12
N ARG A 293 0.71 -12.42 -7.65
CA ARG A 293 1.58 -12.63 -6.48
C ARG A 293 3.03 -12.40 -6.86
N ALA A 294 3.85 -12.13 -5.85
CA ALA A 294 5.30 -12.05 -5.98
C ALA A 294 5.93 -13.20 -5.20
N GLU A 295 6.80 -13.94 -5.87
CA GLU A 295 7.59 -15.01 -5.26
C GLU A 295 8.93 -14.44 -4.79
N VAL A 296 9.33 -14.80 -3.57
CA VAL A 296 10.63 -14.39 -3.01
C VAL A 296 11.74 -15.22 -3.65
N ASP A 297 12.72 -14.54 -4.22
CA ASP A 297 13.95 -15.15 -4.70
C ASP A 297 14.99 -15.15 -3.56
N PRO A 298 15.51 -16.34 -3.17
CA PRO A 298 16.46 -16.43 -2.05
C PRO A 298 17.75 -15.63 -2.28
N GLY A 299 18.23 -15.54 -3.51
CA GLY A 299 19.44 -14.79 -3.85
C GLY A 299 19.22 -13.27 -3.79
N ARG A 300 18.03 -12.79 -4.24
CA ARG A 300 17.65 -11.39 -4.12
C ARG A 300 17.45 -10.98 -2.66
N LEU A 301 16.74 -11.80 -1.90
CA LEU A 301 16.53 -11.52 -0.48
C LEU A 301 17.86 -11.50 0.27
N ALA A 302 18.78 -12.45 0.03
CA ALA A 302 20.10 -12.51 0.67
C ALA A 302 20.92 -11.22 0.49
N ALA A 303 20.72 -10.47 -0.60
CA ALA A 303 21.40 -9.20 -0.83
C ALA A 303 20.94 -8.06 0.12
N PHE A 304 19.78 -8.22 0.75
CA PHE A 304 19.15 -7.24 1.64
C PHE A 304 18.82 -7.80 3.01
N GLU A 305 19.16 -9.06 3.27
CA GLU A 305 18.78 -9.75 4.51
C GLU A 305 19.49 -9.15 5.73
N THR A 306 18.75 -9.04 6.83
CA THR A 306 19.25 -8.53 8.11
C THR A 306 18.87 -9.49 9.24
N ASP A 307 19.31 -9.18 10.48
CA ASP A 307 18.94 -9.95 11.66
C ASP A 307 17.39 -10.01 11.80
N PRO A 308 16.79 -11.19 11.78
CA PRO A 308 15.35 -11.35 11.94
C PRO A 308 14.86 -11.19 13.39
N ALA A 309 15.74 -11.23 14.38
CA ALA A 309 15.32 -11.25 15.79
C ALA A 309 14.50 -10.03 16.20
N PRO A 310 14.89 -8.77 15.90
CA PRO A 310 14.09 -7.59 16.25
C PRO A 310 12.70 -7.59 15.58
N TRP A 311 12.62 -8.09 14.34
CA TRP A 311 11.37 -8.18 13.61
C TRP A 311 10.46 -9.29 14.11
N ARG A 312 11.05 -10.42 14.55
CA ARG A 312 10.31 -11.49 15.20
C ARG A 312 9.72 -11.04 16.53
N ASP A 313 10.50 -10.35 17.36
CA ASP A 313 10.02 -9.80 18.64
C ASP A 313 8.88 -8.80 18.41
N ARG A 314 9.02 -7.94 17.42
CA ARG A 314 7.99 -6.96 17.03
C ARG A 314 6.72 -7.64 16.52
N ALA A 315 6.85 -8.68 15.72
CA ALA A 315 5.73 -9.45 15.22
C ALA A 315 5.03 -10.24 16.34
N MET A 316 5.78 -10.83 17.26
CA MET A 316 5.23 -11.52 18.44
C MET A 316 4.48 -10.56 19.36
N ALA A 317 5.03 -9.35 19.60
CA ALA A 317 4.33 -8.32 20.36
C ALA A 317 3.03 -7.86 19.66
N ALA A 318 3.04 -7.76 18.34
CA ALA A 318 1.86 -7.44 17.53
C ALA A 318 0.82 -8.58 17.56
N ALA A 319 1.26 -9.83 17.51
CA ALA A 319 0.41 -11.01 17.52
C ALA A 319 -0.49 -11.11 18.78
N ALA A 320 -0.04 -10.54 19.89
CA ALA A 320 -0.83 -10.44 21.14
C ALA A 320 -2.08 -9.55 21.01
N TYR A 321 -2.20 -8.79 19.94
CA TYR A 321 -3.34 -7.91 19.63
C TYR A 321 -4.13 -8.34 18.39
N LEU A 322 -3.84 -9.52 17.84
CA LEU A 322 -4.68 -10.10 16.79
C LEU A 322 -6.02 -10.51 17.42
N ASP A 323 -7.11 -10.14 16.76
CA ASP A 323 -8.46 -10.46 17.18
C ASP A 323 -8.74 -11.97 16.96
N ASP A 324 -9.32 -12.65 17.95
CA ASP A 324 -9.72 -14.06 17.85
C ASP A 324 -10.68 -14.28 16.65
N ALA A 325 -11.60 -13.35 16.42
CA ALA A 325 -12.51 -13.42 15.27
C ALA A 325 -11.77 -13.32 13.93
N TYR A 326 -10.68 -12.54 13.87
CA TYR A 326 -9.81 -12.50 12.70
C TYR A 326 -9.06 -13.82 12.51
N LEU A 327 -8.50 -14.35 13.58
CA LEU A 327 -7.78 -15.63 13.55
C LEU A 327 -8.69 -16.77 13.13
N ASP A 328 -9.91 -16.81 13.63
CA ASP A 328 -10.92 -17.79 13.24
C ASP A 328 -11.30 -17.66 11.76
N ALA A 329 -11.52 -16.46 11.25
CA ALA A 329 -11.82 -16.22 9.83
C ALA A 329 -10.67 -16.69 8.92
N VAL A 330 -9.41 -16.47 9.32
CA VAL A 330 -8.22 -16.87 8.55
C VAL A 330 -7.96 -18.39 8.62
N TYR A 331 -8.29 -19.04 9.73
CA TYR A 331 -8.02 -20.47 9.95
C TYR A 331 -9.22 -21.39 9.66
N LEU A 332 -10.45 -20.92 9.87
CA LEU A 332 -11.66 -21.72 9.61
C LEU A 332 -12.02 -21.83 8.13
N ASP A 333 -11.68 -20.82 7.32
CA ASP A 333 -11.86 -20.87 5.85
C ASP A 333 -11.00 -21.98 5.22
N ARG A 334 -9.94 -22.44 5.89
CA ARG A 334 -9.13 -23.60 5.53
C ARG A 334 -9.86 -24.94 5.72
N ALA A 335 -10.72 -25.04 6.70
CA ALA A 335 -11.47 -26.28 6.95
C ALA A 335 -12.58 -26.50 5.92
N SER A 336 -13.07 -25.42 5.28
CA SER A 336 -14.07 -25.46 4.21
C SER A 336 -13.49 -25.69 2.81
N GLN A 337 -12.21 -25.41 2.59
CA GLN A 337 -11.48 -25.73 1.37
C GLN A 337 -10.72 -27.05 1.55
N GLY A 338 -11.42 -28.18 1.37
CA GLY A 338 -10.82 -29.52 1.40
C GLY A 338 -9.61 -29.64 0.45
N PRO A 339 -8.73 -30.64 0.64
CA PRO A 339 -7.50 -30.78 -0.12
C PRO A 339 -7.81 -30.78 -1.62
N ALA A 340 -7.12 -29.89 -2.35
CA ALA A 340 -7.22 -29.81 -3.80
C ALA A 340 -7.01 -31.22 -4.38
N SER A 341 -8.06 -31.75 -5.03
CA SER A 341 -8.01 -33.05 -5.68
C SER A 341 -6.85 -33.05 -6.68
N GLN A 342 -5.77 -33.77 -6.35
CA GLN A 342 -4.73 -34.09 -7.30
C GLN A 342 -5.39 -34.89 -8.42
N GLY A 343 -5.61 -34.24 -9.57
CA GLY A 343 -6.10 -34.89 -10.76
C GLY A 343 -5.13 -35.99 -11.17
N SER A 344 -5.53 -37.23 -10.97
CA SER A 344 -4.86 -38.42 -11.49
C SER A 344 -4.87 -38.33 -13.01
N ALA A 345 -3.71 -38.05 -13.58
CA ALA A 345 -3.45 -38.29 -15.01
C ALA A 345 -3.45 -39.82 -15.22
N SER A 346 -4.57 -40.38 -15.64
CA SER A 346 -4.64 -41.77 -16.13
C SER A 346 -3.92 -41.82 -17.46
N GLN A 347 -2.78 -42.54 -17.47
CA GLN A 347 -2.11 -43.01 -18.68
C GLN A 347 -3.06 -43.98 -19.42
N GLY A 348 -3.59 -43.53 -20.52
CA GLY A 348 -4.24 -44.40 -21.51
C GLY A 348 -3.21 -45.13 -22.34
N SER A 349 -3.01 -46.40 -22.08
CA SER A 349 -2.21 -47.28 -22.91
C SER A 349 -2.86 -47.48 -24.28
N ALA A 350 -2.13 -47.16 -25.33
CA ALA A 350 -2.49 -47.53 -26.68
C ALA A 350 -2.20 -49.02 -26.89
N SER A 351 -3.24 -49.83 -27.05
CA SER A 351 -3.14 -51.14 -27.69
C SER A 351 -3.45 -51.05 -29.18
N ARG A 352 -2.46 -51.39 -29.98
CA ARG A 352 -2.60 -51.70 -31.42
C ARG A 352 -3.36 -53.01 -31.54
N GLU A 353 -4.35 -53.06 -32.39
CA GLU A 353 -4.68 -54.25 -33.13
C GLU A 353 -5.08 -53.92 -34.57
N ARG A 354 -4.61 -54.82 -35.44
CA ARG A 354 -4.66 -54.77 -36.90
C ARG A 354 -6.00 -55.34 -37.41
N GLY A 355 -6.45 -54.90 -38.50
CA GLY A 355 -7.48 -55.43 -39.32
C GLY A 355 -7.66 -54.58 -40.57
#